data_1f3e3fcfeff6c1cf3935138eb09ecd15
#
_entry.id   1f3e3fcfeff6c1cf3935138eb09ecd15
#
_cell.length_a   1.000
_cell.length_b   1.000
_cell.length_c   1.000
_cell.angle_alpha   90.00
_cell.angle_beta   90.00
_cell.angle_gamma   90.00
#
_symmetry.space_group_name_H-M   'P 1'
#
loop_
_entity.id
_entity.type
_entity.pdbx_description
1 polymer ?
#
loop_
_entity_poly.entity_id
_entity_poly.type
_entity_poly.pdbx_seq_one_letter_code
_entity_poly.pdbx_strand_id
1 'polypeptide(L)'
;ILVFIPFIYAQSHTTQYYDLISGMPEDFASIIGTNQLKDKFDMTTTHFVIVDDSLTTSQIQEMSNEIKDLDGIHNIISYEEFVGPGIPDSFKPSIVKEICQSDDHKLLVVNSDYKSATTELNNQLDQMDKIIHKYDPNALIGGEGSMTRDLINTTNVDFAFVNVLSVALIFLIVALTFKSFALPVILVLTIEFAISINMGIPFFTKTTLPFIASMVIGTIQLGATVDYAILLTTRFREELEAGKDLKEAARIATKRSSISIMTSGFSFFAACIGVSFFAKMD
;
A
#
# COMPACT_ATOMS: atom_id res chain seq x y z
N ILE A 1 -25.86 9.04 -12.77
CA ILE A 1 -25.50 7.60 -12.65
C ILE A 1 -24.61 7.17 -13.83
N LEU A 2 -25.00 7.42 -15.11
CA LEU A 2 -24.19 7.01 -16.28
C LEU A 2 -22.76 7.60 -16.27
N VAL A 3 -22.59 8.83 -15.79
CA VAL A 3 -21.27 9.48 -15.66
C VAL A 3 -20.42 8.86 -14.53
N PHE A 4 -21.04 8.17 -13.56
CA PHE A 4 -20.36 7.53 -12.45
C PHE A 4 -19.52 6.31 -12.88
N ILE A 5 -20.04 5.52 -13.82
CA ILE A 5 -19.44 4.25 -14.25
C ILE A 5 -17.99 4.40 -14.75
N PRO A 6 -17.67 5.34 -15.68
CA PRO A 6 -16.30 5.47 -16.17
C PRO A 6 -15.31 5.90 -15.09
N PHE A 7 -15.73 6.68 -14.08
CA PHE A 7 -14.83 7.10 -13.01
C PHE A 7 -14.61 6.01 -11.96
N ILE A 8 -15.63 5.19 -11.64
CA ILE A 8 -15.45 4.00 -10.81
C ILE A 8 -14.50 3.02 -11.50
N TYR A 9 -14.68 2.81 -12.80
CA TYR A 9 -13.79 1.98 -13.58
C TYR A 9 -12.36 2.52 -13.57
N ALA A 10 -12.18 3.81 -13.79
CA ALA A 10 -10.87 4.46 -13.77
C ALA A 10 -10.21 4.35 -12.38
N GLN A 11 -10.95 4.61 -11.30
CA GLN A 11 -10.45 4.46 -9.93
C GLN A 11 -9.98 3.03 -9.65
N SER A 12 -10.76 2.01 -10.05
CA SER A 12 -10.41 0.60 -9.79
C SER A 12 -9.24 0.10 -10.65
N HIS A 13 -8.87 0.82 -11.72
CA HIS A 13 -7.75 0.50 -12.61
C HIS A 13 -6.59 1.50 -12.50
N THR A 14 -6.63 2.39 -11.53
CA THR A 14 -5.49 3.28 -11.22
C THR A 14 -4.35 2.44 -10.65
N THR A 15 -3.20 2.52 -11.29
CA THR A 15 -2.00 1.77 -10.88
C THR A 15 -1.45 2.34 -9.57
N GLN A 16 -1.18 1.46 -8.62
CA GLN A 16 -0.56 1.83 -7.34
C GLN A 16 0.79 1.15 -7.21
N TYR A 17 1.75 1.83 -6.59
CA TYR A 17 3.02 1.24 -6.20
C TYR A 17 3.10 1.12 -4.67
N TYR A 18 3.68 0.01 -4.24
CA TYR A 18 3.86 -0.32 -2.82
C TYR A 18 5.30 -0.17 -2.36
N ASP A 19 6.23 -0.07 -3.32
CA ASP A 19 7.63 0.22 -3.06
C ASP A 19 7.83 1.71 -2.86
N LEU A 20 8.09 2.13 -1.62
CA LEU A 20 8.32 3.53 -1.28
C LEU A 20 9.61 4.10 -1.90
N ILE A 21 10.52 3.23 -2.32
CA ILE A 21 11.79 3.62 -2.96
C ILE A 21 11.53 4.15 -4.37
N SER A 22 10.54 3.59 -5.08
CA SER A 22 10.20 3.99 -6.45
C SER A 22 9.72 5.44 -6.60
N GLY A 23 9.29 6.07 -5.51
CA GLY A 23 8.90 7.49 -5.49
C GLY A 23 10.00 8.46 -5.07
N MET A 24 11.23 7.97 -4.83
CA MET A 24 12.34 8.81 -4.41
C MET A 24 13.16 9.32 -5.60
N PRO A 25 13.68 10.56 -5.53
CA PRO A 25 14.56 11.09 -6.56
C PRO A 25 15.80 10.22 -6.80
N GLU A 26 16.19 10.05 -8.06
CA GLU A 26 17.30 9.18 -8.47
C GLU A 26 18.68 9.67 -7.97
N ASP A 27 18.80 10.93 -7.59
CA ASP A 27 20.03 11.55 -7.08
C ASP A 27 20.27 11.27 -5.58
N PHE A 28 19.36 10.61 -4.89
CA PHE A 28 19.56 10.25 -3.50
C PHE A 28 20.66 9.19 -3.36
N ALA A 29 21.58 9.40 -2.39
CA ALA A 29 22.70 8.49 -2.15
C ALA A 29 22.26 7.03 -1.89
N SER A 30 21.10 6.83 -1.24
CA SER A 30 20.50 5.51 -1.03
C SER A 30 20.07 4.85 -2.35
N ILE A 31 19.46 5.62 -3.26
CA ILE A 31 19.03 5.13 -4.58
C ILE A 31 20.24 4.78 -5.44
N ILE A 32 21.25 5.66 -5.47
CA ILE A 32 22.51 5.40 -6.17
C ILE A 32 23.18 4.12 -5.61
N GLY A 33 23.19 3.95 -4.28
CA GLY A 33 23.72 2.75 -3.63
C GLY A 33 22.97 1.49 -4.02
N THR A 34 21.64 1.50 -3.97
CA THR A 34 20.79 0.38 -4.37
C THR A 34 20.99 0.01 -5.84
N ASN A 35 21.07 1.00 -6.74
CA ASN A 35 21.35 0.76 -8.15
C ASN A 35 22.74 0.15 -8.36
N GLN A 36 23.75 0.55 -7.59
CA GLN A 36 25.08 -0.05 -7.65
C GLN A 36 25.09 -1.51 -7.14
N LEU A 37 24.33 -1.82 -6.09
CA LEU A 37 24.17 -3.21 -5.64
C LEU A 37 23.56 -4.09 -6.72
N LYS A 38 22.51 -3.58 -7.37
CA LYS A 38 21.88 -4.27 -8.48
C LYS A 38 22.84 -4.47 -9.67
N ASP A 39 23.46 -3.38 -10.14
CA ASP A 39 24.21 -3.40 -11.41
C ASP A 39 25.58 -4.10 -11.29
N LYS A 40 26.18 -4.12 -10.09
CA LYS A 40 27.54 -4.66 -9.87
C LYS A 40 27.58 -5.97 -9.11
N PHE A 41 26.52 -6.28 -8.35
CA PHE A 41 26.48 -7.45 -7.48
C PHE A 41 25.28 -8.35 -7.77
N ASP A 42 24.43 -7.99 -8.76
CA ASP A 42 23.21 -8.71 -9.12
C ASP A 42 22.26 -8.92 -7.92
N MET A 43 22.21 -7.93 -7.01
CA MET A 43 21.38 -7.92 -5.81
C MET A 43 20.23 -6.94 -6.00
N THR A 44 19.13 -7.40 -6.57
CA THR A 44 17.92 -6.57 -6.74
C THR A 44 17.05 -6.60 -5.50
N THR A 45 16.72 -7.79 -5.00
CA THR A 45 15.98 -7.98 -3.74
C THR A 45 16.61 -9.11 -2.95
N THR A 46 16.89 -8.88 -1.67
CA THR A 46 17.51 -9.87 -0.77
C THR A 46 16.49 -10.37 0.23
N HIS A 47 16.39 -11.68 0.36
CA HIS A 47 15.56 -12.37 1.35
C HIS A 47 16.45 -13.06 2.38
N PHE A 48 15.99 -13.07 3.61
CA PHE A 48 16.61 -13.77 4.74
C PHE A 48 15.70 -14.92 5.13
N VAL A 49 16.15 -16.15 4.89
CA VAL A 49 15.45 -17.37 5.30
C VAL A 49 16.03 -17.84 6.61
N ILE A 50 15.19 -17.94 7.63
CA ILE A 50 15.56 -18.37 8.98
C ILE A 50 14.93 -19.75 9.21
N VAL A 51 15.75 -20.74 9.55
CA VAL A 51 15.34 -22.10 9.82
C VAL A 51 15.92 -22.59 11.14
N ASP A 52 15.33 -23.65 11.69
CA ASP A 52 15.76 -24.29 12.93
C ASP A 52 17.16 -24.93 12.78
N ASP A 53 18.02 -24.84 13.81
CA ASP A 53 19.37 -25.40 13.80
C ASP A 53 19.40 -26.93 13.74
N SER A 54 18.30 -27.60 14.09
CA SER A 54 18.18 -29.06 13.99
C SER A 54 18.22 -29.60 12.56
N LEU A 55 18.01 -28.75 11.54
CA LEU A 55 18.16 -29.16 10.15
C LEU A 55 19.58 -29.59 9.83
N THR A 56 19.73 -30.78 9.27
CA THR A 56 21.03 -31.29 8.85
C THR A 56 21.57 -30.54 7.64
N THR A 57 22.90 -30.56 7.47
CA THR A 57 23.56 -29.97 6.30
C THR A 57 22.96 -30.47 4.98
N SER A 58 22.61 -31.77 4.88
CA SER A 58 21.99 -32.34 3.69
C SER A 58 20.61 -31.72 3.40
N GLN A 59 19.78 -31.57 4.44
CA GLN A 59 18.44 -30.96 4.29
C GLN A 59 18.52 -29.49 3.84
N ILE A 60 19.48 -28.73 4.38
CA ILE A 60 19.71 -27.34 3.97
C ILE A 60 20.20 -27.27 2.51
N GLN A 61 21.09 -28.17 2.12
CA GLN A 61 21.55 -28.25 0.71
C GLN A 61 20.44 -28.63 -0.24
N GLU A 62 19.60 -29.62 0.08
CA GLU A 62 18.44 -30.01 -0.71
C GLU A 62 17.45 -28.84 -0.83
N MET A 63 17.11 -28.17 0.27
CA MET A 63 16.26 -26.99 0.30
C MET A 63 16.85 -25.84 -0.54
N SER A 64 18.14 -25.57 -0.40
CA SER A 64 18.85 -24.54 -1.17
C SER A 64 18.83 -24.85 -2.67
N ASN A 65 18.98 -26.11 -3.06
CA ASN A 65 18.90 -26.51 -4.46
C ASN A 65 17.48 -26.33 -5.01
N GLU A 66 16.44 -26.75 -4.27
CA GLU A 66 15.05 -26.53 -4.67
C GLU A 66 14.74 -25.03 -4.82
N ILE A 67 15.29 -24.17 -3.96
CA ILE A 67 15.12 -22.72 -4.06
C ILE A 67 15.90 -22.16 -5.27
N LYS A 68 17.12 -22.63 -5.53
CA LYS A 68 17.93 -22.21 -6.70
C LYS A 68 17.27 -22.53 -8.03
N ASP A 69 16.47 -23.59 -8.08
CA ASP A 69 15.74 -24.00 -9.29
C ASP A 69 14.53 -23.08 -9.59
N LEU A 70 14.17 -22.19 -8.67
CA LEU A 70 13.12 -21.21 -8.91
C LEU A 70 13.60 -20.10 -9.86
N ASP A 71 12.71 -19.69 -10.76
CA ASP A 71 12.98 -18.63 -11.70
C ASP A 71 13.27 -17.28 -10.98
N GLY A 72 14.33 -16.59 -11.42
CA GLY A 72 14.75 -15.32 -10.87
C GLY A 72 15.52 -15.41 -9.53
N ILE A 73 15.93 -16.60 -9.07
CA ILE A 73 16.89 -16.71 -7.97
C ILE A 73 18.30 -16.63 -8.53
N HIS A 74 19.02 -15.60 -8.11
CA HIS A 74 20.40 -15.36 -8.57
C HIS A 74 21.41 -16.22 -7.81
N ASN A 75 21.41 -16.13 -6.49
CA ASN A 75 22.27 -16.95 -5.63
C ASN A 75 21.71 -17.12 -4.22
N ILE A 76 22.27 -18.10 -3.52
CA ILE A 76 21.99 -18.35 -2.10
C ILE A 76 23.32 -18.38 -1.36
N ILE A 77 23.38 -17.66 -0.24
CA ILE A 77 24.52 -17.62 0.65
C ILE A 77 24.09 -18.26 1.97
N SER A 78 24.68 -19.39 2.32
CA SER A 78 24.50 -20.05 3.61
C SER A 78 25.81 -20.58 4.12
N TYR A 79 25.84 -20.99 5.40
CA TYR A 79 27.02 -21.63 5.95
C TYR A 79 27.40 -22.89 5.18
N GLU A 80 26.42 -23.69 4.82
CA GLU A 80 26.57 -24.96 4.11
C GLU A 80 27.07 -24.78 2.67
N GLU A 81 26.70 -23.70 2.00
CA GLU A 81 27.19 -23.33 0.67
C GLU A 81 28.69 -22.91 0.70
N PHE A 82 29.10 -22.16 1.72
CA PHE A 82 30.48 -21.73 1.89
C PHE A 82 31.41 -22.88 2.26
N VAL A 83 30.91 -23.80 3.07
CA VAL A 83 31.78 -24.79 3.71
C VAL A 83 31.78 -26.11 2.97
N GLY A 84 30.76 -26.43 2.20
CA GLY A 84 30.61 -27.71 1.50
C GLY A 84 30.68 -28.93 2.42
N PRO A 85 30.19 -30.09 1.98
CA PRO A 85 30.07 -31.28 2.84
C PRO A 85 31.42 -31.95 3.17
N GLY A 86 32.53 -31.54 2.59
CA GLY A 86 33.84 -32.18 2.70
C GLY A 86 34.88 -31.47 3.56
N ILE A 87 34.56 -30.30 4.12
CA ILE A 87 35.53 -29.51 4.91
C ILE A 87 35.41 -29.83 6.41
N PRO A 88 36.46 -30.34 7.06
CA PRO A 88 36.46 -30.58 8.50
C PRO A 88 36.17 -29.29 9.29
N ASP A 89 35.44 -29.39 10.42
CA ASP A 89 35.03 -28.24 11.23
C ASP A 89 36.21 -27.36 11.70
N SER A 90 37.40 -27.94 11.88
CA SER A 90 38.60 -27.21 12.25
C SER A 90 39.12 -26.23 11.18
N PHE A 91 38.71 -26.37 9.92
CA PHE A 91 39.09 -25.48 8.81
C PHE A 91 37.97 -24.51 8.44
N LYS A 92 36.80 -24.59 9.09
CA LYS A 92 35.69 -23.71 8.82
C LYS A 92 35.94 -22.33 9.44
N PRO A 93 35.77 -21.22 8.66
CA PRO A 93 35.94 -19.88 9.22
C PRO A 93 34.88 -19.62 10.28
N SER A 94 35.31 -19.34 11.52
CA SER A 94 34.39 -19.04 12.63
C SER A 94 33.47 -17.84 12.34
N ILE A 95 33.96 -16.89 11.59
CA ILE A 95 33.21 -15.68 11.19
C ILE A 95 31.97 -16.00 10.34
N VAL A 96 32.07 -16.98 9.42
CA VAL A 96 30.93 -17.39 8.57
C VAL A 96 29.88 -18.11 9.43
N LYS A 97 30.35 -18.91 10.39
CA LYS A 97 29.44 -19.55 11.36
C LYS A 97 28.70 -18.51 12.21
N GLU A 98 29.40 -17.52 12.70
CA GLU A 98 28.85 -16.44 13.55
C GLU A 98 27.82 -15.58 12.79
N ILE A 99 27.99 -15.40 11.48
CA ILE A 99 27.05 -14.65 10.65
C ILE A 99 25.81 -15.48 10.28
N CYS A 100 26.00 -16.76 9.95
CA CYS A 100 24.94 -17.63 9.42
C CYS A 100 24.25 -18.51 10.48
N GLN A 101 24.73 -18.53 11.72
CA GLN A 101 24.16 -19.33 12.81
C GLN A 101 24.13 -18.51 14.09
N SER A 102 23.01 -18.50 14.76
CA SER A 102 22.83 -17.84 16.06
C SER A 102 21.82 -18.62 16.87
N ASP A 103 22.18 -18.95 18.11
CA ASP A 103 21.38 -19.74 19.03
C ASP A 103 20.84 -21.02 18.36
N ASP A 104 19.52 -21.14 18.26
CA ASP A 104 18.83 -22.30 17.72
C ASP A 104 18.42 -22.12 16.24
N HIS A 105 19.06 -21.17 15.49
CA HIS A 105 18.64 -20.85 14.14
C HIS A 105 19.80 -20.79 13.15
N LYS A 106 19.51 -21.11 11.89
CA LYS A 106 20.40 -20.91 10.73
C LYS A 106 19.81 -19.90 9.77
N LEU A 107 20.68 -19.09 9.19
CA LEU A 107 20.34 -18.03 8.23
C LEU A 107 20.84 -18.38 6.84
N LEU A 108 19.93 -18.30 5.87
CA LEU A 108 20.25 -18.30 4.44
C LEU A 108 19.91 -16.94 3.86
N VAL A 109 20.79 -16.38 3.05
CA VAL A 109 20.58 -15.14 2.31
C VAL A 109 20.31 -15.49 0.86
N VAL A 110 19.13 -15.17 0.37
CA VAL A 110 18.66 -15.50 -0.97
C VAL A 110 18.52 -14.21 -1.77
N ASN A 111 19.24 -14.09 -2.88
CA ASN A 111 19.16 -12.94 -3.75
C ASN A 111 18.29 -13.24 -4.98
N SER A 112 17.32 -12.36 -5.21
CA SER A 112 16.39 -12.41 -6.33
C SER A 112 16.67 -11.30 -7.33
N ASP A 113 16.48 -11.62 -8.63
CA ASP A 113 16.54 -10.66 -9.73
C ASP A 113 15.26 -9.81 -9.84
N TYR A 114 14.18 -10.24 -9.18
CA TYR A 114 12.91 -9.55 -9.22
C TYR A 114 12.88 -8.36 -8.26
N LYS A 115 12.21 -7.29 -8.69
CA LYS A 115 12.01 -6.10 -7.85
C LYS A 115 10.95 -6.35 -6.79
N SER A 116 11.11 -5.68 -5.64
CA SER A 116 10.08 -5.61 -4.60
C SER A 116 8.74 -5.13 -5.16
N ALA A 117 7.63 -5.60 -4.59
CA ALA A 117 6.26 -5.28 -4.98
C ALA A 117 5.83 -5.73 -6.39
N THR A 118 6.58 -6.61 -7.06
CA THR A 118 6.16 -7.19 -8.34
C THR A 118 5.40 -8.50 -8.16
N THR A 119 4.57 -8.85 -9.14
CA THR A 119 3.84 -10.13 -9.14
C THR A 119 4.79 -11.31 -9.22
N GLU A 120 5.88 -11.16 -9.99
CA GLU A 120 6.92 -12.17 -10.16
C GLU A 120 7.59 -12.48 -8.82
N LEU A 121 7.98 -11.45 -8.05
CA LEU A 121 8.57 -11.63 -6.74
C LEU A 121 7.59 -12.27 -5.76
N ASN A 122 6.34 -11.84 -5.76
CA ASN A 122 5.33 -12.40 -4.87
C ASN A 122 5.09 -13.89 -5.16
N ASN A 123 5.01 -14.28 -6.44
CA ASN A 123 4.90 -15.69 -6.84
C ASN A 123 6.15 -16.51 -6.45
N GLN A 124 7.34 -15.91 -6.59
CA GLN A 124 8.60 -16.54 -6.16
C GLN A 124 8.60 -16.76 -4.64
N LEU A 125 8.21 -15.76 -3.85
CA LEU A 125 8.09 -15.88 -2.40
C LEU A 125 7.09 -16.94 -1.97
N ASP A 126 5.95 -17.08 -2.67
CA ASP A 126 4.96 -18.13 -2.38
C ASP A 126 5.49 -19.53 -2.70
N GLN A 127 6.37 -19.66 -3.69
CA GLN A 127 7.04 -20.93 -4.01
C GLN A 127 8.14 -21.23 -2.99
N MET A 128 8.96 -20.23 -2.63
CA MET A 128 9.97 -20.35 -1.57
C MET A 128 9.33 -20.76 -0.24
N ASP A 129 8.22 -20.15 0.12
CA ASP A 129 7.47 -20.43 1.35
C ASP A 129 7.05 -21.92 1.43
N LYS A 130 6.55 -22.48 0.32
CA LYS A 130 6.20 -23.89 0.21
C LYS A 130 7.41 -24.82 0.35
N ILE A 131 8.55 -24.42 -0.22
CA ILE A 131 9.78 -25.20 -0.15
C ILE A 131 10.31 -25.23 1.27
N ILE A 132 10.49 -24.05 1.90
CA ILE A 132 11.07 -23.98 3.24
C ILE A 132 10.22 -24.71 4.28
N HIS A 133 8.88 -24.56 4.22
CA HIS A 133 7.97 -25.22 5.15
C HIS A 133 7.86 -26.74 4.95
N LYS A 134 8.36 -27.29 3.85
CA LYS A 134 8.53 -28.74 3.66
C LYS A 134 9.62 -29.29 4.58
N TYR A 135 10.66 -28.49 4.85
CA TYR A 135 11.81 -28.88 5.68
C TYR A 135 11.66 -28.41 7.13
N ASP A 136 11.16 -27.22 7.33
CA ASP A 136 10.91 -26.63 8.66
C ASP A 136 9.56 -25.91 8.67
N PRO A 137 8.53 -26.47 9.35
CA PRO A 137 7.21 -25.85 9.45
C PRO A 137 7.19 -24.49 10.14
N ASN A 138 8.25 -24.13 10.89
CA ASN A 138 8.38 -22.86 11.60
C ASN A 138 9.33 -21.89 10.89
N ALA A 139 9.84 -22.22 9.72
CA ALA A 139 10.74 -21.35 8.96
C ALA A 139 10.10 -19.99 8.66
N LEU A 140 10.94 -18.96 8.60
CA LEU A 140 10.50 -17.60 8.33
C LEU A 140 11.28 -17.01 7.14
N ILE A 141 10.59 -16.22 6.32
CA ILE A 141 11.22 -15.41 5.28
C ILE A 141 11.14 -13.93 5.71
N GLY A 142 12.29 -13.31 5.98
CA GLY A 142 12.42 -11.89 6.23
C GLY A 142 13.01 -11.14 5.03
N GLY A 143 13.03 -9.82 5.10
CA GLY A 143 13.59 -8.95 4.06
C GLY A 143 12.56 -8.03 3.44
N GLU A 144 13.04 -7.13 2.58
CA GLU A 144 12.20 -6.09 1.98
C GLU A 144 11.05 -6.68 1.15
N GLY A 145 11.31 -7.70 0.34
CA GLY A 145 10.31 -8.31 -0.54
C GLY A 145 9.18 -8.97 0.24
N SER A 146 9.49 -9.80 1.26
CA SER A 146 8.49 -10.46 2.09
C SER A 146 7.69 -9.46 2.91
N MET A 147 8.35 -8.46 3.49
CA MET A 147 7.68 -7.39 4.24
C MET A 147 6.74 -6.58 3.36
N THR A 148 7.14 -6.26 2.13
CA THR A 148 6.28 -5.55 1.16
C THR A 148 5.10 -6.40 0.72
N ARG A 149 5.28 -7.72 0.48
CA ARG A 149 4.18 -8.65 0.20
C ARG A 149 3.14 -8.67 1.33
N ASP A 150 3.61 -8.80 2.57
CA ASP A 150 2.73 -8.83 3.74
C ASP A 150 2.01 -7.49 3.94
N LEU A 151 2.70 -6.38 3.68
CA LEU A 151 2.12 -5.05 3.68
C LEU A 151 1.00 -4.93 2.63
N ILE A 152 1.23 -5.38 1.39
CA ILE A 152 0.22 -5.37 0.32
C ILE A 152 -1.01 -6.17 0.74
N ASN A 153 -0.81 -7.39 1.22
CA ASN A 153 -1.90 -8.29 1.59
C ASN A 153 -2.73 -7.72 2.76
N THR A 154 -2.07 -7.26 3.81
CA THR A 154 -2.73 -6.67 4.98
C THR A 154 -3.46 -5.37 4.60
N THR A 155 -2.78 -4.49 3.87
CA THR A 155 -3.31 -3.19 3.47
C THR A 155 -4.57 -3.32 2.61
N ASN A 156 -4.60 -4.24 1.65
CA ASN A 156 -5.78 -4.44 0.80
C ASN A 156 -7.01 -4.85 1.60
N VAL A 157 -6.86 -5.69 2.62
CA VAL A 157 -7.96 -6.10 3.50
C VAL A 157 -8.38 -4.95 4.42
N ASP A 158 -7.41 -4.30 5.05
CA ASP A 158 -7.66 -3.20 5.99
C ASP A 158 -8.31 -2.00 5.29
N PHE A 159 -7.89 -1.65 4.09
CA PHE A 159 -8.47 -0.53 3.35
C PHE A 159 -9.92 -0.79 2.96
N ALA A 160 -10.23 -2.00 2.50
CA ALA A 160 -11.61 -2.38 2.21
C ALA A 160 -12.49 -2.27 3.46
N PHE A 161 -12.01 -2.78 4.60
CA PHE A 161 -12.73 -2.72 5.88
C PHE A 161 -12.91 -1.28 6.36
N VAL A 162 -11.84 -0.48 6.40
CA VAL A 162 -11.87 0.92 6.86
C VAL A 162 -12.78 1.76 5.97
N ASN A 163 -12.76 1.56 4.65
CA ASN A 163 -13.63 2.29 3.73
C ASN A 163 -15.11 1.98 3.99
N VAL A 164 -15.47 0.70 4.06
CA VAL A 164 -16.85 0.28 4.36
C VAL A 164 -17.31 0.80 5.71
N LEU A 165 -16.47 0.69 6.73
CA LEU A 165 -16.77 1.19 8.08
C LEU A 165 -16.97 2.70 8.11
N SER A 166 -16.09 3.47 7.43
CA SER A 166 -16.18 4.92 7.35
C SER A 166 -17.49 5.38 6.69
N VAL A 167 -17.83 4.77 5.55
CA VAL A 167 -19.08 5.05 4.82
C VAL A 167 -20.30 4.71 5.71
N ALA A 168 -20.27 3.56 6.39
CA ALA A 168 -21.37 3.13 7.27
C ALA A 168 -21.54 4.08 8.47
N LEU A 169 -20.45 4.51 9.09
CA LEU A 169 -20.50 5.45 10.23
C LEU A 169 -21.01 6.83 9.80
N ILE A 170 -20.55 7.35 8.66
CA ILE A 170 -21.05 8.62 8.12
C ILE A 170 -22.52 8.51 7.77
N PHE A 171 -22.92 7.43 7.13
CA PHE A 171 -24.34 7.17 6.83
C PHE A 171 -25.17 7.19 8.12
N LEU A 172 -24.73 6.51 9.17
CA LEU A 172 -25.42 6.46 10.46
C LEU A 172 -25.52 7.84 11.10
N ILE A 173 -24.41 8.60 11.17
CA ILE A 173 -24.38 9.94 11.76
C ILE A 173 -25.35 10.87 11.03
N VAL A 174 -25.31 10.88 9.69
CA VAL A 174 -26.18 11.73 8.88
C VAL A 174 -27.65 11.31 9.02
N ALA A 175 -27.94 9.98 9.06
CA ALA A 175 -29.30 9.46 9.28
C ALA A 175 -29.88 9.89 10.63
N LEU A 176 -29.09 9.81 11.69
CA LEU A 176 -29.48 10.24 13.03
C LEU A 176 -29.67 11.76 13.12
N THR A 177 -28.76 12.53 12.50
CA THR A 177 -28.83 13.99 12.51
C THR A 177 -30.07 14.52 11.79
N PHE A 178 -30.37 13.98 10.61
CA PHE A 178 -31.49 14.45 9.79
C PHE A 178 -32.79 13.66 9.99
N LYS A 179 -32.78 12.59 10.78
CA LYS A 179 -33.92 11.68 11.02
C LYS A 179 -34.54 11.23 9.67
N SER A 180 -33.72 10.93 8.71
CA SER A 180 -34.10 10.56 7.33
C SER A 180 -33.12 9.54 6.78
N PHE A 181 -33.59 8.51 6.07
CA PHE A 181 -32.74 7.56 5.36
C PHE A 181 -32.39 8.00 3.94
N ALA A 182 -33.21 8.84 3.32
CA ALA A 182 -32.98 9.29 1.95
C ALA A 182 -31.81 10.28 1.83
N LEU A 183 -31.67 11.19 2.79
CA LEU A 183 -30.60 12.20 2.78
C LEU A 183 -29.19 11.57 2.87
N PRO A 184 -28.90 10.64 3.80
CA PRO A 184 -27.60 9.98 3.84
C PRO A 184 -27.25 9.28 2.52
N VAL A 185 -28.20 8.58 1.89
CA VAL A 185 -27.97 7.91 0.60
C VAL A 185 -27.49 8.91 -0.47
N ILE A 186 -28.22 10.02 -0.60
CA ILE A 186 -27.89 11.05 -1.60
C ILE A 186 -26.53 11.69 -1.30
N LEU A 187 -26.25 12.04 -0.04
CA LEU A 187 -25.03 12.71 0.36
C LEU A 187 -23.82 11.78 0.20
N VAL A 188 -23.89 10.55 0.68
CA VAL A 188 -22.80 9.56 0.56
C VAL A 188 -22.53 9.26 -0.92
N LEU A 189 -23.55 9.02 -1.74
CA LEU A 189 -23.36 8.80 -3.18
C LEU A 189 -22.71 9.98 -3.87
N THR A 190 -23.03 11.21 -3.47
CA THR A 190 -22.44 12.42 -4.05
C THR A 190 -20.97 12.54 -3.67
N ILE A 191 -20.62 12.22 -2.41
CA ILE A 191 -19.23 12.25 -1.92
C ILE A 191 -18.41 11.15 -2.59
N GLU A 192 -18.90 9.92 -2.63
CA GLU A 192 -18.26 8.79 -3.30
C GLU A 192 -18.03 9.07 -4.79
N PHE A 193 -18.96 9.77 -5.43
CA PHE A 193 -18.76 10.22 -6.80
C PHE A 193 -17.60 11.21 -6.95
N ALA A 194 -17.51 12.18 -6.05
CA ALA A 194 -16.40 13.13 -6.05
C ALA A 194 -15.05 12.43 -5.79
N ILE A 195 -15.01 11.45 -4.87
CA ILE A 195 -13.83 10.62 -4.61
C ILE A 195 -13.46 9.82 -5.87
N SER A 196 -14.43 9.18 -6.52
CA SER A 196 -14.18 8.40 -7.74
C SER A 196 -13.64 9.24 -8.89
N ILE A 197 -14.11 10.48 -9.05
CA ILE A 197 -13.55 11.42 -10.03
C ILE A 197 -12.07 11.71 -9.67
N ASN A 198 -11.81 12.10 -8.44
CA ASN A 198 -10.46 12.47 -8.00
C ASN A 198 -9.48 11.30 -8.15
N MET A 199 -9.85 10.13 -7.64
CA MET A 199 -9.02 8.92 -7.69
C MET A 199 -8.96 8.28 -9.08
N GLY A 200 -9.86 8.63 -9.99
CA GLY A 200 -9.83 8.20 -11.39
C GLY A 200 -8.95 9.07 -12.29
N ILE A 201 -8.60 10.29 -11.90
CA ILE A 201 -7.73 11.18 -12.71
C ILE A 201 -6.38 10.51 -13.03
N PRO A 202 -5.67 9.86 -12.09
CA PRO A 202 -4.40 9.20 -12.36
C PRO A 202 -4.48 8.13 -13.45
N PHE A 203 -5.58 7.41 -13.58
CA PHE A 203 -5.81 6.47 -14.67
C PHE A 203 -5.73 7.16 -16.05
N PHE A 204 -6.37 8.31 -16.20
CA PHE A 204 -6.36 9.06 -17.47
C PHE A 204 -5.03 9.77 -17.73
N THR A 205 -4.36 10.23 -16.70
CA THR A 205 -3.03 10.87 -16.80
C THR A 205 -1.89 9.84 -16.87
N LYS A 206 -2.20 8.54 -16.67
CA LYS A 206 -1.21 7.45 -16.58
C LYS A 206 -0.19 7.67 -15.47
N THR A 207 -0.62 8.28 -14.38
CA THR A 207 0.20 8.51 -13.19
C THR A 207 -0.01 7.36 -12.21
N THR A 208 1.06 6.82 -11.66
CA THR A 208 1.00 5.82 -10.59
C THR A 208 0.94 6.53 -9.24
N LEU A 209 0.13 6.01 -8.32
CA LEU A 209 0.00 6.58 -6.97
C LEU A 209 0.66 5.65 -5.95
N PRO A 210 1.32 6.20 -4.90
CA PRO A 210 1.68 5.39 -3.74
C PRO A 210 0.39 4.84 -3.08
N PHE A 211 0.41 3.57 -2.67
CA PHE A 211 -0.76 2.91 -2.08
C PHE A 211 -1.36 3.70 -0.89
N ILE A 212 -0.50 4.30 -0.07
CA ILE A 212 -0.89 5.13 1.08
C ILE A 212 -1.71 6.35 0.63
N ALA A 213 -1.37 6.96 -0.51
CA ALA A 213 -2.07 8.15 -1.01
C ALA A 213 -3.54 7.87 -1.30
N SER A 214 -3.86 6.72 -1.88
CA SER A 214 -5.25 6.33 -2.18
C SER A 214 -6.12 6.29 -0.92
N MET A 215 -5.61 5.70 0.17
CA MET A 215 -6.32 5.64 1.44
C MET A 215 -6.45 7.03 2.08
N VAL A 216 -5.35 7.75 2.16
CA VAL A 216 -5.31 9.07 2.82
C VAL A 216 -6.23 10.06 2.09
N ILE A 217 -6.16 10.11 0.75
CA ILE A 217 -7.00 11.01 -0.06
C ILE A 217 -8.48 10.65 0.11
N GLY A 218 -8.85 9.37 0.01
CA GLY A 218 -10.23 8.91 0.17
C GLY A 218 -10.80 9.26 1.54
N THR A 219 -10.07 8.96 2.60
CA THR A 219 -10.49 9.21 3.99
C THR A 219 -10.61 10.71 4.30
N ILE A 220 -9.62 11.52 3.89
CA ILE A 220 -9.66 12.97 4.09
C ILE A 220 -10.80 13.58 3.29
N GLN A 221 -10.96 13.20 2.03
CA GLN A 221 -12.03 13.72 1.18
C GLN A 221 -13.40 13.36 1.73
N LEU A 222 -13.61 12.14 2.18
CA LEU A 222 -14.86 11.70 2.79
C LEU A 222 -15.17 12.52 4.05
N GLY A 223 -14.22 12.65 4.99
CA GLY A 223 -14.39 13.40 6.23
C GLY A 223 -14.60 14.90 6.01
N ALA A 224 -13.76 15.52 5.20
CA ALA A 224 -13.85 16.97 4.96
C ALA A 224 -15.09 17.38 4.14
N THR A 225 -15.59 16.50 3.26
CA THR A 225 -16.72 16.86 2.37
C THR A 225 -18.06 16.68 3.06
N VAL A 226 -18.18 15.77 4.01
CA VAL A 226 -19.44 15.51 4.73
C VAL A 226 -19.94 16.74 5.49
N ASP A 227 -19.03 17.52 6.10
CA ASP A 227 -19.40 18.71 6.85
C ASP A 227 -20.04 19.78 5.96
N TYR A 228 -19.55 19.95 4.74
CA TYR A 228 -20.16 20.90 3.78
C TYR A 228 -21.50 20.42 3.28
N ALA A 229 -21.66 19.13 3.09
CA ALA A 229 -22.94 18.52 2.71
C ALA A 229 -23.99 18.70 3.83
N ILE A 230 -23.59 18.50 5.10
CA ILE A 230 -24.43 18.74 6.27
C ILE A 230 -24.80 20.24 6.37
N LEU A 231 -23.83 21.15 6.24
CA LEU A 231 -24.05 22.59 6.29
C LEU A 231 -25.07 23.06 5.25
N LEU A 232 -24.91 22.65 3.99
CA LEU A 232 -25.82 23.00 2.90
C LEU A 232 -27.24 22.44 3.15
N THR A 233 -27.31 21.17 3.56
CA THR A 233 -28.59 20.49 3.80
C THR A 233 -29.33 21.07 4.99
N THR A 234 -28.62 21.41 6.08
CA THR A 234 -29.20 22.05 7.25
C THR A 234 -29.77 23.42 6.87
N ARG A 235 -28.99 24.23 6.13
CA ARG A 235 -29.46 25.54 5.70
C ARG A 235 -30.68 25.43 4.76
N PHE A 236 -30.70 24.46 3.89
CA PHE A 236 -31.85 24.20 3.01
C PHE A 236 -33.12 23.88 3.83
N ARG A 237 -33.00 23.04 4.86
CA ARG A 237 -34.12 22.71 5.74
C ARG A 237 -34.61 23.91 6.54
N GLU A 238 -33.72 24.72 7.08
CA GLU A 238 -34.08 25.95 7.80
C GLU A 238 -34.93 26.90 6.93
N GLU A 239 -34.57 27.08 5.66
CA GLU A 239 -35.34 27.93 4.74
C GLU A 239 -36.71 27.33 4.38
N LEU A 240 -36.81 25.99 4.29
CA LEU A 240 -38.10 25.31 4.12
C LEU A 240 -39.00 25.45 5.35
N GLU A 241 -38.44 25.31 6.56
CA GLU A 241 -39.15 25.48 7.81
C GLU A 241 -39.61 26.95 8.02
N ALA A 242 -38.88 27.92 7.43
CA ALA A 242 -39.27 29.32 7.35
C ALA A 242 -40.37 29.61 6.32
N GLY A 243 -40.94 28.59 5.66
CA GLY A 243 -42.06 28.70 4.73
C GLY A 243 -41.66 29.08 3.29
N LYS A 244 -40.41 28.96 2.92
CA LYS A 244 -39.95 29.17 1.54
C LYS A 244 -40.30 27.96 0.65
N ASP A 245 -40.54 28.20 -0.63
CA ASP A 245 -40.70 27.10 -1.57
C ASP A 245 -39.37 26.38 -1.85
N LEU A 246 -39.42 25.16 -2.44
CA LEU A 246 -38.25 24.32 -2.67
C LEU A 246 -37.15 25.03 -3.50
N LYS A 247 -37.54 25.82 -4.51
CA LYS A 247 -36.58 26.50 -5.40
C LYS A 247 -35.93 27.70 -4.68
N GLU A 248 -36.74 28.47 -3.96
CA GLU A 248 -36.22 29.63 -3.22
C GLU A 248 -35.35 29.17 -2.05
N ALA A 249 -35.75 28.16 -1.30
CA ALA A 249 -34.96 27.58 -0.22
C ALA A 249 -33.61 27.05 -0.72
N ALA A 250 -33.60 26.31 -1.85
CA ALA A 250 -32.37 25.81 -2.45
C ALA A 250 -31.46 26.97 -2.92
N ARG A 251 -32.03 28.00 -3.55
CA ARG A 251 -31.27 29.18 -4.01
C ARG A 251 -30.61 29.92 -2.85
N ILE A 252 -31.36 30.16 -1.77
CA ILE A 252 -30.86 30.86 -0.58
C ILE A 252 -29.78 30.04 0.11
N ALA A 253 -30.04 28.74 0.35
CA ALA A 253 -29.10 27.84 0.98
C ALA A 253 -27.77 27.75 0.20
N THR A 254 -27.84 27.56 -1.12
CA THR A 254 -26.64 27.54 -1.98
C THR A 254 -25.91 28.86 -1.93
N LYS A 255 -26.59 30.01 -2.05
CA LYS A 255 -25.94 31.34 -2.04
C LYS A 255 -25.24 31.63 -0.71
N ARG A 256 -25.84 31.24 0.41
CA ARG A 256 -25.26 31.50 1.75
C ARG A 256 -24.13 30.52 2.09
N SER A 257 -24.27 29.26 1.72
CA SER A 257 -23.26 28.22 2.04
C SER A 257 -22.08 28.23 1.08
N SER A 258 -22.26 28.65 -0.18
CA SER A 258 -21.21 28.60 -1.20
C SER A 258 -19.96 29.40 -0.83
N ILE A 259 -20.10 30.56 -0.16
CA ILE A 259 -18.95 31.37 0.24
C ILE A 259 -18.07 30.58 1.22
N SER A 260 -18.67 29.99 2.26
CA SER A 260 -17.93 29.20 3.25
C SER A 260 -17.31 27.95 2.62
N ILE A 261 -18.06 27.23 1.78
CA ILE A 261 -17.60 26.02 1.09
C ILE A 261 -16.43 26.35 0.15
N MET A 262 -16.55 27.40 -0.66
CA MET A 262 -15.49 27.81 -1.59
C MET A 262 -14.25 28.31 -0.84
N THR A 263 -14.42 29.11 0.22
CA THR A 263 -13.28 29.62 1.01
C THR A 263 -12.49 28.45 1.61
N SER A 264 -13.18 27.47 2.19
CA SER A 264 -12.52 26.30 2.76
C SER A 264 -11.89 25.40 1.70
N GLY A 265 -12.59 25.17 0.57
CA GLY A 265 -12.06 24.42 -0.55
C GLY A 265 -10.80 25.06 -1.16
N PHE A 266 -10.81 26.37 -1.37
CA PHE A 266 -9.63 27.09 -1.86
C PHE A 266 -8.48 27.12 -0.84
N SER A 267 -8.78 27.18 0.46
CA SER A 267 -7.74 27.09 1.51
C SER A 267 -7.05 25.73 1.49
N PHE A 268 -7.83 24.67 1.39
CA PHE A 268 -7.30 23.31 1.28
C PHE A 268 -6.49 23.11 -0.02
N PHE A 269 -7.02 23.57 -1.15
CA PHE A 269 -6.32 23.56 -2.44
C PHE A 269 -4.99 24.32 -2.40
N ALA A 270 -4.98 25.51 -1.80
CA ALA A 270 -3.76 26.30 -1.66
C ALA A 270 -2.71 25.60 -0.78
N ALA A 271 -3.14 24.92 0.29
CA ALA A 271 -2.25 24.12 1.12
C ALA A 271 -1.62 22.94 0.34
N CYS A 272 -2.43 22.20 -0.44
CA CYS A 272 -1.93 21.11 -1.27
C CYS A 272 -0.97 21.58 -2.36
N ILE A 273 -1.29 22.69 -3.04
CA ILE A 273 -0.39 23.31 -4.03
C ILE A 273 0.92 23.76 -3.36
N GLY A 274 0.84 24.39 -2.20
CA GLY A 274 2.02 24.83 -1.47
C GLY A 274 2.96 23.65 -1.18
N VAL A 275 2.42 22.53 -0.72
CA VAL A 275 3.20 21.30 -0.50
C VAL A 275 3.80 20.80 -1.82
N SER A 276 3.02 20.73 -2.89
CA SER A 276 3.48 20.24 -4.19
C SER A 276 4.64 21.05 -4.78
N PHE A 277 4.65 22.37 -4.60
CA PHE A 277 5.74 23.22 -5.08
C PHE A 277 7.02 23.16 -4.25
N PHE A 278 6.90 22.85 -2.96
CA PHE A 278 8.04 22.85 -2.03
C PHE A 278 8.51 21.46 -1.63
N ALA A 279 7.73 20.40 -1.91
CA ALA A 279 8.16 19.02 -1.70
C ALA A 279 9.24 18.65 -2.75
N LYS A 280 10.29 17.97 -2.27
CA LYS A 280 11.37 17.42 -3.13
C LYS A 280 11.11 15.97 -3.54
N MET A 281 10.00 15.42 -3.14
CA MET A 281 9.57 14.06 -3.52
C MET A 281 8.47 14.18 -4.57
N ASP A 282 8.62 13.45 -5.65
CA ASP A 282 7.63 13.36 -6.73
C ASP A 282 6.40 12.54 -6.33
#